data_1563341babf3b16f495658645e32c5e4
#
_entry.id   1563341babf3b16f495658645e32c5e4
#
_cell.length_a   1.000
_cell.length_b   1.000
_cell.length_c   1.000
_cell.angle_alpha   90.00
_cell.angle_beta   90.00
_cell.angle_gamma   90.00
#
_symmetry.space_group_name_H-M   'P 1'
#
loop_
_entity.id
_entity.type
_entity.pdbx_description
1 polymer ?
#
loop_
_entity_poly.entity_id
_entity_poly.type
_entity_poly.pdbx_seq_one_letter_code
_entity_poly.pdbx_strand_id
1 'polypeptide(L)'
;MRVSSNLIYMQGLENILNQQSDLLRTQEEASTGKRVLLPSDDPSAASRIIDINESLSQIEQFDENINYATQRLNAEETSLKSSLLVLQRVRELSIQAANTGTNDVSNQQVIASEIKERLNELFDYANTRDENGDYVFSGFQSKTQAFSTDGVGNYTYNGDQGQLSMRVGPSRNVAASDSGADIFQLVRTGNGDFAVDVERTNVGTGKISTGSVQDRAAFKNNDYTIRFIDANNFEVFDDSLNAVVVPSPRAYTEGGTITFDGMEIEITNAPAAGDEFSVKASRYQDIFTTMSDLIRELDQPGTGDLTGSFGGAYTANNFANGDAIAFNLDFDGQTLNVGATAGANDAATATNIAAGIVAAGAIDNGDNTYTLNGSAPGLSVTFEINTATNAIDFRTSGGNGENTSNLTLSNLTDAGGGDAVMLMSPNGNTVLSSTSVSAAVPGDSSFFVAGSPASNLLSQKIDNALNNIDRAMDSILNAQTSIGGRLNSIESQSTENAARSEKLEGVRSEIVDVDLAEAISRLTYQTTALQVAQQTFVKIQSLSLFQFI
;
A
#
# COMPACT_ATOMS: atom_id res chain seq x y z
N MET A 1 84.29 -48.05 -36.03
CA MET A 1 82.85 -47.89 -36.39
C MET A 1 82.76 -46.92 -37.54
N ARG A 2 82.39 -47.35 -38.78
CA ARG A 2 82.14 -46.44 -39.90
C ARG A 2 80.76 -45.87 -39.69
N VAL A 3 80.65 -44.63 -39.19
CA VAL A 3 79.39 -43.90 -39.20
C VAL A 3 79.08 -43.62 -40.66
N SER A 4 77.99 -44.14 -41.15
CA SER A 4 77.52 -43.93 -42.52
C SER A 4 77.35 -42.40 -42.76
N SER A 5 77.97 -41.85 -43.79
CA SER A 5 77.88 -40.46 -44.20
C SER A 5 76.41 -40.05 -44.38
N ASN A 6 75.56 -41.01 -44.75
CA ASN A 6 74.09 -40.81 -44.86
C ASN A 6 73.43 -40.61 -43.51
N LEU A 7 73.92 -41.27 -42.42
CA LEU A 7 73.39 -41.09 -41.07
C LEU A 7 73.69 -39.67 -40.53
N ILE A 8 74.93 -39.18 -40.77
CA ILE A 8 75.34 -37.81 -40.40
C ILE A 8 74.49 -36.76 -41.14
N TYR A 9 74.25 -37.02 -42.43
CA TYR A 9 73.41 -36.13 -43.23
C TYR A 9 71.98 -36.09 -42.73
N MET A 10 71.36 -37.24 -42.52
CA MET A 10 69.94 -37.32 -42.01
C MET A 10 69.87 -36.69 -40.62
N GLN A 11 70.76 -36.90 -39.74
CA GLN A 11 70.79 -36.33 -38.40
C GLN A 11 71.03 -34.81 -38.41
N GLY A 12 71.90 -34.32 -39.33
CA GLY A 12 72.10 -32.89 -39.54
C GLY A 12 70.86 -32.19 -40.10
N LEU A 13 70.16 -32.81 -41.06
CA LEU A 13 68.92 -32.31 -41.61
C LEU A 13 67.79 -32.27 -40.56
N GLU A 14 67.63 -33.34 -39.79
CA GLU A 14 66.65 -33.44 -38.71
C GLU A 14 66.91 -32.36 -37.66
N ASN A 15 68.11 -32.10 -37.25
CA ASN A 15 68.49 -31.05 -36.32
C ASN A 15 68.13 -29.64 -36.88
N ILE A 16 68.35 -29.36 -38.17
CA ILE A 16 67.99 -28.11 -38.81
C ILE A 16 66.51 -27.95 -38.86
N LEU A 17 65.76 -28.99 -39.22
CA LEU A 17 64.30 -28.96 -39.27
C LEU A 17 63.66 -28.72 -37.88
N ASN A 18 64.21 -29.36 -36.84
CA ASN A 18 63.82 -29.16 -35.45
C ASN A 18 64.13 -27.73 -35.00
N GLN A 19 65.32 -27.18 -35.29
CA GLN A 19 65.66 -25.79 -34.97
C GLN A 19 64.74 -24.77 -35.73
N GLN A 20 64.41 -25.09 -36.99
CA GLN A 20 63.49 -24.25 -37.76
C GLN A 20 62.09 -24.31 -37.17
N SER A 21 61.61 -25.46 -36.75
CA SER A 21 60.32 -25.61 -36.05
C SER A 21 60.29 -24.82 -34.74
N ASP A 22 61.36 -24.93 -33.92
CA ASP A 22 61.45 -24.18 -32.65
C ASP A 22 61.54 -22.67 -32.89
N LEU A 23 62.19 -22.21 -33.94
CA LEU A 23 62.30 -20.83 -34.33
C LEU A 23 60.88 -20.27 -34.72
N LEU A 24 60.15 -21.00 -35.58
CA LEU A 24 58.80 -20.63 -35.99
C LEU A 24 57.86 -20.54 -34.79
N ARG A 25 57.95 -21.49 -33.88
CA ARG A 25 57.16 -21.46 -32.64
C ARG A 25 57.47 -20.23 -31.78
N THR A 26 58.78 -19.93 -31.54
CA THR A 26 59.16 -18.75 -30.77
C THR A 26 58.77 -17.45 -31.46
N GLN A 27 58.79 -17.40 -32.80
CA GLN A 27 58.30 -16.27 -33.58
C GLN A 27 56.80 -16.10 -33.42
N GLU A 28 56.03 -17.17 -33.39
CA GLU A 28 54.58 -17.15 -33.18
C GLU A 28 54.26 -16.70 -31.74
N GLU A 29 54.96 -17.23 -30.71
CA GLU A 29 54.86 -16.79 -29.33
C GLU A 29 55.17 -15.29 -29.20
N ALA A 30 56.23 -14.79 -29.81
CA ALA A 30 56.63 -13.39 -29.77
C ALA A 30 55.66 -12.47 -30.54
N SER A 31 55.05 -12.95 -31.64
CA SER A 31 54.10 -12.17 -32.44
C SER A 31 52.72 -12.10 -31.84
N THR A 32 52.29 -13.15 -31.14
CA THR A 32 50.96 -13.23 -30.49
C THR A 32 50.99 -12.76 -29.04
N GLY A 33 52.18 -12.68 -28.43
CA GLY A 33 52.31 -12.38 -27.01
C GLY A 33 51.89 -13.54 -26.08
N LYS A 34 51.61 -14.73 -26.65
CA LYS A 34 51.08 -15.88 -25.90
C LYS A 34 52.04 -17.05 -25.95
N ARG A 35 52.31 -17.67 -24.79
CA ARG A 35 53.11 -18.86 -24.63
C ARG A 35 52.33 -20.14 -25.00
N VAL A 36 51.06 -20.19 -24.68
CA VAL A 36 50.15 -21.32 -24.93
C VAL A 36 49.12 -20.89 -25.97
N LEU A 37 49.28 -21.34 -27.20
CA LEU A 37 48.37 -21.03 -28.33
C LEU A 37 47.39 -22.17 -28.57
N LEU A 38 47.88 -23.41 -28.52
CA LEU A 38 47.12 -24.61 -28.76
C LEU A 38 47.14 -25.53 -27.51
N PRO A 39 46.07 -26.28 -27.28
CA PRO A 39 46.03 -27.25 -26.18
C PRO A 39 47.16 -28.31 -26.25
N SER A 40 47.73 -28.51 -27.43
CA SER A 40 48.87 -29.42 -27.65
C SER A 40 50.18 -28.86 -27.10
N ASP A 41 50.33 -27.55 -26.92
CA ASP A 41 51.54 -26.90 -26.43
C ASP A 41 51.81 -27.19 -24.95
N ASP A 42 50.73 -27.06 -24.14
CA ASP A 42 50.72 -27.38 -22.72
C ASP A 42 49.31 -27.82 -22.31
N PRO A 43 49.00 -29.15 -22.33
CA PRO A 43 47.66 -29.65 -21.99
C PRO A 43 47.24 -29.31 -20.55
N SER A 44 48.20 -29.20 -19.63
CA SER A 44 47.93 -28.87 -18.23
C SER A 44 47.57 -27.40 -18.08
N ALA A 45 48.30 -26.50 -18.76
CA ALA A 45 47.97 -25.07 -18.81
C ALA A 45 46.64 -24.85 -19.52
N ALA A 46 46.39 -25.53 -20.64
CA ALA A 46 45.12 -25.40 -21.38
C ALA A 46 43.89 -25.79 -20.54
N SER A 47 43.97 -26.85 -19.74
CA SER A 47 42.90 -27.23 -18.82
C SER A 47 42.64 -26.12 -17.78
N ARG A 48 43.69 -25.57 -17.16
CA ARG A 48 43.56 -24.47 -16.18
C ARG A 48 43.00 -23.19 -16.79
N ILE A 49 43.39 -22.88 -18.05
CA ILE A 49 42.84 -21.73 -18.77
C ILE A 49 41.34 -21.88 -18.99
N ILE A 50 40.86 -23.09 -19.32
CA ILE A 50 39.41 -23.37 -19.47
C ILE A 50 38.70 -23.14 -18.13
N ASP A 51 39.20 -23.67 -17.03
CA ASP A 51 38.59 -23.51 -15.69
C ASP A 51 38.55 -22.02 -15.26
N ILE A 52 39.62 -21.27 -15.56
CA ILE A 52 39.68 -19.83 -15.26
C ILE A 52 38.68 -19.06 -16.13
N ASN A 53 38.61 -19.34 -17.44
CA ASN A 53 37.66 -18.67 -18.33
C ASN A 53 36.20 -18.97 -17.94
N GLU A 54 35.90 -20.20 -17.54
CA GLU A 54 34.59 -20.54 -16.99
C GLU A 54 34.28 -19.71 -15.74
N SER A 55 35.24 -19.59 -14.83
CA SER A 55 35.08 -18.77 -13.61
C SER A 55 34.89 -17.28 -13.93
N LEU A 56 35.64 -16.75 -14.90
CA LEU A 56 35.47 -15.36 -15.36
C LEU A 56 34.09 -15.13 -15.98
N SER A 57 33.62 -16.04 -16.84
CA SER A 57 32.29 -15.95 -17.45
C SER A 57 31.18 -16.03 -16.40
N GLN A 58 31.35 -16.80 -15.33
CA GLN A 58 30.41 -16.82 -14.20
C GLN A 58 30.39 -15.49 -13.45
N ILE A 59 31.56 -14.86 -13.24
CA ILE A 59 31.65 -13.54 -12.59
C ILE A 59 30.96 -12.48 -13.47
N GLU A 60 31.21 -12.49 -14.76
CA GLU A 60 30.56 -11.58 -15.72
C GLU A 60 29.02 -11.70 -15.65
N GLN A 61 28.50 -12.94 -15.58
CA GLN A 61 27.06 -13.17 -15.40
C GLN A 61 26.56 -12.64 -14.03
N PHE A 62 27.37 -12.77 -12.97
CA PHE A 62 27.01 -12.18 -11.68
C PHE A 62 26.96 -10.65 -11.75
N ASP A 63 27.88 -10.02 -12.47
CA ASP A 63 27.92 -8.57 -12.62
C ASP A 63 26.75 -8.06 -13.48
N GLU A 64 26.31 -8.79 -14.50
CA GLU A 64 25.07 -8.51 -15.24
C GLU A 64 23.85 -8.58 -14.32
N ASN A 65 23.77 -9.62 -13.49
CA ASN A 65 22.69 -9.77 -12.50
C ASN A 65 22.71 -8.64 -11.45
N ILE A 66 23.90 -8.23 -11.01
CA ILE A 66 24.09 -7.08 -10.10
C ILE A 66 23.55 -5.80 -10.73
N ASN A 67 23.92 -5.53 -11.97
CA ASN A 67 23.47 -4.33 -12.68
C ASN A 67 21.95 -4.31 -12.82
N TYR A 68 21.33 -5.43 -13.21
CA TYR A 68 19.88 -5.55 -13.32
C TYR A 68 19.19 -5.35 -11.96
N ALA A 69 19.68 -6.03 -10.90
CA ALA A 69 19.12 -5.89 -9.56
C ALA A 69 19.24 -4.46 -9.03
N THR A 70 20.38 -3.81 -9.27
CA THR A 70 20.64 -2.42 -8.86
C THR A 70 19.68 -1.44 -9.54
N GLN A 71 19.48 -1.55 -10.86
CA GLN A 71 18.56 -0.71 -11.60
C GLN A 71 17.12 -0.85 -11.08
N ARG A 72 16.69 -2.09 -10.85
CA ARG A 72 15.34 -2.37 -10.37
C ARG A 72 15.11 -1.86 -8.93
N LEU A 73 16.07 -2.11 -8.02
CA LEU A 73 16.00 -1.61 -6.63
C LEU A 73 16.06 -0.08 -6.58
N ASN A 74 16.82 0.59 -7.44
CA ASN A 74 16.84 2.05 -7.53
C ASN A 74 15.51 2.62 -8.05
N ALA A 75 14.86 1.96 -9.01
CA ALA A 75 13.53 2.34 -9.49
C ALA A 75 12.50 2.21 -8.36
N GLU A 76 12.57 1.11 -7.61
CA GLU A 76 11.73 0.86 -6.43
C GLU A 76 11.96 1.92 -5.35
N GLU A 77 13.21 2.18 -4.97
CA GLU A 77 13.57 3.20 -3.98
C GLU A 77 13.07 4.60 -4.38
N THR A 78 13.20 4.96 -5.65
CA THR A 78 12.74 6.25 -6.17
C THR A 78 11.21 6.37 -6.07
N SER A 79 10.49 5.32 -6.45
CA SER A 79 9.03 5.27 -6.33
C SER A 79 8.58 5.37 -4.87
N LEU A 80 9.22 4.62 -3.96
CA LEU A 80 8.91 4.65 -2.53
C LEU A 80 9.23 5.99 -1.88
N LYS A 81 10.32 6.67 -2.28
CA LYS A 81 10.62 8.04 -1.82
C LYS A 81 9.54 9.02 -2.24
N SER A 82 9.08 8.93 -3.49
CA SER A 82 8.00 9.77 -4.00
C SER A 82 6.68 9.47 -3.29
N SER A 83 6.35 8.19 -3.08
CA SER A 83 5.18 7.76 -2.32
C SER A 83 5.19 8.30 -0.88
N LEU A 84 6.35 8.27 -0.22
CA LEU A 84 6.51 8.82 1.13
C LEU A 84 6.23 10.33 1.17
N LEU A 85 6.73 11.09 0.20
CA LEU A 85 6.47 12.54 0.10
C LEU A 85 4.98 12.84 -0.12
N VAL A 86 4.31 12.04 -0.94
CA VAL A 86 2.85 12.13 -1.12
C VAL A 86 2.12 11.89 0.19
N LEU A 87 2.44 10.83 0.92
CA LEU A 87 1.80 10.53 2.20
C LEU A 87 2.08 11.59 3.26
N GLN A 88 3.29 12.15 3.31
CA GLN A 88 3.61 13.29 4.18
C GLN A 88 2.71 14.50 3.86
N ARG A 89 2.50 14.79 2.57
CA ARG A 89 1.60 15.87 2.16
C ARG A 89 0.15 15.59 2.54
N VAL A 90 -0.33 14.36 2.34
CA VAL A 90 -1.68 13.95 2.77
C VAL A 90 -1.84 14.08 4.28
N ARG A 91 -0.81 13.70 5.05
CA ARG A 91 -0.79 13.87 6.51
C ARG A 91 -0.90 15.34 6.93
N GLU A 92 -0.17 16.25 6.27
CA GLU A 92 -0.27 17.69 6.52
C GLU A 92 -1.68 18.22 6.23
N LEU A 93 -2.26 17.82 5.09
CA LEU A 93 -3.63 18.20 4.70
C LEU A 93 -4.67 17.65 5.68
N SER A 94 -4.48 16.44 6.18
CA SER A 94 -5.35 15.83 7.18
C SER A 94 -5.31 16.61 8.50
N ILE A 95 -4.13 17.02 8.96
CA ILE A 95 -3.98 17.87 10.15
C ILE A 95 -4.62 19.24 9.93
N GLN A 96 -4.49 19.81 8.73
CA GLN A 96 -5.17 21.06 8.39
C GLN A 96 -6.69 20.87 8.43
N ALA A 97 -7.22 19.76 7.90
CA ALA A 97 -8.65 19.45 7.91
C ALA A 97 -9.19 19.23 9.33
N ALA A 98 -8.39 18.63 10.23
CA ALA A 98 -8.75 18.41 11.63
C ALA A 98 -8.95 19.71 12.41
N ASN A 99 -8.42 20.83 11.91
CA ASN A 99 -8.51 22.14 12.56
C ASN A 99 -9.88 22.80 12.29
N THR A 100 -10.94 22.24 12.88
CA THR A 100 -12.35 22.57 12.63
C THR A 100 -12.74 24.00 13.04
N GLY A 101 -11.91 24.67 13.85
CA GLY A 101 -12.17 26.05 14.29
C GLY A 101 -12.06 27.12 13.18
N THR A 102 -11.45 26.77 12.05
CA THR A 102 -11.20 27.69 10.92
C THR A 102 -11.66 27.16 9.58
N ASN A 103 -12.04 25.87 9.49
CA ASN A 103 -12.43 25.22 8.24
C ASN A 103 -13.95 25.05 8.18
N ASP A 104 -14.59 25.71 7.22
CA ASP A 104 -15.94 25.41 6.80
C ASP A 104 -15.95 24.22 5.80
N VAL A 105 -17.13 23.74 5.44
CA VAL A 105 -17.33 22.63 4.48
C VAL A 105 -16.62 22.91 3.14
N SER A 106 -16.59 24.15 2.69
CA SER A 106 -15.95 24.54 1.44
C SER A 106 -14.44 24.34 1.49
N ASN A 107 -13.79 24.70 2.61
CA ASN A 107 -12.35 24.44 2.79
C ASN A 107 -12.04 22.95 2.90
N GLN A 108 -12.90 22.16 3.53
CA GLN A 108 -12.75 20.70 3.61
C GLN A 108 -12.82 20.05 2.23
N GLN A 109 -13.74 20.49 1.36
CA GLN A 109 -13.84 20.03 -0.03
C GLN A 109 -12.61 20.40 -0.88
N VAL A 110 -12.02 21.57 -0.65
CA VAL A 110 -10.76 21.95 -1.32
C VAL A 110 -9.64 21.03 -0.88
N ILE A 111 -9.53 20.72 0.42
CA ILE A 111 -8.55 19.78 0.95
C ILE A 111 -8.80 18.36 0.38
N ALA A 112 -10.04 17.90 0.34
CA ALA A 112 -10.41 16.62 -0.25
C ALA A 112 -9.97 16.51 -1.71
N SER A 113 -10.17 17.59 -2.49
CA SER A 113 -9.75 17.66 -3.88
C SER A 113 -8.22 17.55 -4.02
N GLU A 114 -7.44 18.21 -3.15
CA GLU A 114 -5.98 18.08 -3.16
C GLU A 114 -5.55 16.64 -2.77
N ILE A 115 -6.17 16.05 -1.75
CA ILE A 115 -5.87 14.66 -1.34
C ILE A 115 -6.19 13.69 -2.49
N LYS A 116 -7.25 13.93 -3.26
CA LYS A 116 -7.60 13.12 -4.44
C LYS A 116 -6.50 13.13 -5.50
N GLU A 117 -5.91 14.30 -5.78
CA GLU A 117 -4.77 14.38 -6.69
C GLU A 117 -3.55 13.62 -6.14
N ARG A 118 -3.29 13.71 -4.82
CA ARG A 118 -2.23 12.95 -4.17
C ARG A 118 -2.48 11.43 -4.22
N LEU A 119 -3.73 11.01 -4.13
CA LEU A 119 -4.11 9.60 -4.29
C LEU A 119 -3.79 9.08 -5.69
N ASN A 120 -4.09 9.87 -6.73
CA ASN A 120 -3.75 9.53 -8.11
C ASN A 120 -2.22 9.42 -8.29
N GLU A 121 -1.45 10.35 -7.73
CA GLU A 121 0.01 10.29 -7.76
C GLU A 121 0.55 9.04 -7.04
N LEU A 122 0.02 8.70 -5.87
CA LEU A 122 0.41 7.50 -5.14
C LEU A 122 0.10 6.22 -5.94
N PHE A 123 -1.07 6.19 -6.59
CA PHE A 123 -1.48 5.09 -7.45
C PHE A 123 -0.54 4.92 -8.65
N ASP A 124 -0.09 6.02 -9.27
CA ASP A 124 0.87 5.99 -10.36
C ASP A 124 2.24 5.47 -9.87
N TYR A 125 2.71 5.90 -8.70
CA TYR A 125 3.95 5.38 -8.10
C TYR A 125 3.87 3.89 -7.77
N ALA A 126 2.74 3.41 -7.26
CA ALA A 126 2.53 1.99 -7.00
C ALA A 126 2.48 1.13 -8.28
N ASN A 127 2.29 1.77 -9.43
CA ASN A 127 2.30 1.16 -10.76
C ASN A 127 3.55 1.53 -11.59
N THR A 128 4.64 1.94 -10.92
CA THR A 128 5.91 2.27 -11.57
C THR A 128 6.45 1.09 -12.37
N ARG A 129 7.00 1.40 -13.55
CA ARG A 129 7.68 0.44 -14.42
C ARG A 129 9.19 0.71 -14.43
N ASP A 130 9.95 -0.36 -14.58
CA ASP A 130 11.39 -0.26 -14.85
C ASP A 130 11.68 0.11 -16.32
N GLU A 131 12.95 0.24 -16.66
CA GLU A 131 13.41 0.58 -18.01
C GLU A 131 13.02 -0.45 -19.08
N ASN A 132 12.73 -1.69 -18.67
CA ASN A 132 12.27 -2.78 -19.54
C ASN A 132 10.74 -2.78 -19.72
N GLY A 133 10.05 -1.85 -19.04
CA GLY A 133 8.60 -1.74 -19.03
C GLY A 133 7.92 -2.75 -18.10
N ASP A 134 8.67 -3.37 -17.19
CA ASP A 134 8.16 -4.29 -16.19
C ASP A 134 7.68 -3.53 -14.94
N TYR A 135 6.53 -3.92 -14.40
CA TYR A 135 6.04 -3.35 -13.16
C TYR A 135 6.91 -3.80 -11.97
N VAL A 136 7.35 -2.82 -11.18
CA VAL A 136 8.30 -3.05 -10.10
C VAL A 136 7.66 -3.80 -8.93
N PHE A 137 6.39 -3.51 -8.64
CA PHE A 137 5.66 -4.00 -7.47
C PHE A 137 4.74 -5.20 -7.73
N SER A 138 4.79 -5.84 -8.91
CA SER A 138 3.88 -6.94 -9.28
C SER A 138 4.38 -8.34 -8.90
N GLY A 139 5.48 -8.45 -8.15
CA GLY A 139 6.08 -9.74 -7.82
C GLY A 139 6.66 -10.44 -9.05
N PHE A 140 6.32 -11.72 -9.25
CA PHE A 140 6.73 -12.48 -10.44
C PHE A 140 5.93 -12.13 -11.70
N GLN A 141 4.76 -11.48 -11.54
CA GLN A 141 3.89 -11.09 -12.64
C GLN A 141 4.26 -9.71 -13.22
N SER A 142 5.54 -9.49 -13.51
CA SER A 142 6.11 -8.19 -13.86
C SER A 142 5.43 -7.51 -15.08
N LYS A 143 4.76 -8.24 -15.95
CA LYS A 143 4.01 -7.70 -17.11
C LYS A 143 2.58 -7.29 -16.77
N THR A 144 2.10 -7.62 -15.57
CA THR A 144 0.75 -7.28 -15.11
C THR A 144 0.81 -6.01 -14.27
N GLN A 145 -0.12 -5.08 -14.51
CA GLN A 145 -0.24 -3.87 -13.69
C GLN A 145 -0.47 -4.25 -12.23
N ALA A 146 0.35 -3.68 -11.31
CA ALA A 146 0.33 -4.07 -9.90
C ALA A 146 -1.03 -3.76 -9.24
N PHE A 147 -1.54 -2.55 -9.43
CA PHE A 147 -2.81 -2.11 -8.85
C PHE A 147 -3.75 -1.61 -9.94
N SER A 148 -5.02 -2.00 -9.84
CA SER A 148 -6.12 -1.48 -10.64
C SER A 148 -7.21 -0.91 -9.76
N THR A 149 -8.01 0.00 -10.31
CA THR A 149 -9.18 0.58 -9.64
C THR A 149 -10.41 0.43 -10.52
N ASP A 150 -11.57 0.26 -9.88
CA ASP A 150 -12.87 0.25 -10.57
C ASP A 150 -13.42 1.66 -10.80
N GLY A 151 -12.72 2.71 -10.32
CA GLY A 151 -13.15 4.11 -10.41
C GLY A 151 -14.17 4.51 -9.35
N VAL A 152 -14.66 3.60 -8.53
CA VAL A 152 -15.64 3.86 -7.44
C VAL A 152 -14.95 3.83 -6.06
N GLY A 153 -13.62 3.65 -6.02
CA GLY A 153 -12.83 3.67 -4.78
C GLY A 153 -12.37 2.29 -4.30
N ASN A 154 -12.64 1.21 -5.06
CA ASN A 154 -12.06 -0.09 -4.76
C ASN A 154 -10.75 -0.27 -5.53
N TYR A 155 -9.74 -0.73 -4.81
CA TYR A 155 -8.40 -0.99 -5.33
C TYR A 155 -8.09 -2.47 -5.24
N THR A 156 -7.61 -3.04 -6.33
CA THR A 156 -7.28 -4.47 -6.41
C THR A 156 -5.81 -4.64 -6.76
N TYR A 157 -5.10 -5.43 -5.97
CA TYR A 157 -3.76 -5.87 -6.30
C TYR A 157 -3.83 -7.08 -7.24
N ASN A 158 -3.21 -6.96 -8.41
CA ASN A 158 -3.23 -7.99 -9.46
C ASN A 158 -1.90 -8.74 -9.57
N GLY A 159 -0.88 -8.33 -8.80
CA GLY A 159 0.40 -9.01 -8.73
C GLY A 159 0.34 -10.26 -7.85
N ASP A 160 1.50 -10.82 -7.56
CA ASP A 160 1.68 -11.86 -6.57
C ASP A 160 2.67 -11.43 -5.47
N GLN A 161 2.79 -12.22 -4.40
CA GLN A 161 3.69 -11.95 -3.28
C GLN A 161 5.12 -12.47 -3.51
N GLY A 162 5.48 -12.77 -4.75
CA GLY A 162 6.81 -13.26 -5.09
C GLY A 162 7.87 -12.18 -5.04
N GLN A 163 9.09 -12.57 -4.62
CA GLN A 163 10.28 -11.73 -4.70
C GLN A 163 11.23 -12.26 -5.77
N LEU A 164 11.53 -11.43 -6.77
CA LEU A 164 12.51 -11.78 -7.78
C LEU A 164 13.89 -11.82 -7.13
N SER A 165 14.53 -13.00 -7.13
CA SER A 165 15.84 -13.20 -6.52
C SER A 165 16.91 -13.39 -7.60
N MET A 166 18.00 -12.62 -7.52
CA MET A 166 19.11 -12.65 -8.45
C MET A 166 20.35 -13.23 -7.79
N ARG A 167 21.03 -14.14 -8.50
CA ARG A 167 22.30 -14.68 -8.05
C ARG A 167 23.42 -13.71 -8.40
N VAL A 168 24.04 -13.11 -7.38
CA VAL A 168 25.06 -12.05 -7.50
C VAL A 168 26.47 -12.55 -7.17
N GLY A 169 26.58 -13.80 -6.76
CA GLY A 169 27.86 -14.43 -6.41
C GLY A 169 27.74 -15.95 -6.33
N PRO A 170 28.81 -16.68 -6.04
CA PRO A 170 28.84 -18.15 -6.02
C PRO A 170 27.80 -18.76 -5.07
N SER A 171 27.57 -18.13 -3.91
CA SER A 171 26.63 -18.58 -2.86
C SER A 171 25.67 -17.48 -2.39
N ARG A 172 25.62 -16.33 -3.08
CA ARG A 172 24.82 -15.18 -2.66
C ARG A 172 23.70 -14.89 -3.65
N ASN A 173 22.48 -14.89 -3.15
CA ASN A 173 21.29 -14.40 -3.84
C ASN A 173 20.79 -13.13 -3.13
N VAL A 174 20.30 -12.18 -3.90
CA VAL A 174 19.70 -10.93 -3.38
C VAL A 174 18.31 -10.76 -4.03
N ALA A 175 17.33 -10.40 -3.23
CA ALA A 175 16.01 -10.05 -3.75
C ALA A 175 16.10 -8.69 -4.48
N ALA A 176 15.64 -8.66 -5.72
CA ALA A 176 15.67 -7.50 -6.61
C ALA A 176 14.30 -6.82 -6.75
N SER A 177 13.29 -7.25 -5.98
CA SER A 177 11.97 -6.62 -5.94
C SER A 177 11.27 -6.93 -4.63
N ASP A 178 10.32 -6.08 -4.25
CA ASP A 178 9.35 -6.34 -3.19
C ASP A 178 7.94 -6.40 -3.77
N SER A 179 7.04 -7.13 -3.07
CA SER A 179 5.63 -7.19 -3.47
C SER A 179 4.91 -5.88 -3.08
N GLY A 180 4.14 -5.33 -4.02
CA GLY A 180 3.28 -4.19 -3.73
C GLY A 180 2.22 -4.48 -2.67
N ALA A 181 1.81 -5.74 -2.52
CA ALA A 181 0.90 -6.13 -1.46
C ALA A 181 1.47 -5.86 -0.06
N ASP A 182 2.74 -6.19 0.18
CA ASP A 182 3.37 -6.01 1.49
C ASP A 182 3.58 -4.53 1.84
N ILE A 183 3.72 -3.66 0.83
CA ILE A 183 4.02 -2.25 1.00
C ILE A 183 2.74 -1.41 1.10
N PHE A 184 1.80 -1.60 0.16
CA PHE A 184 0.64 -0.71 -0.03
C PHE A 184 -0.69 -1.32 0.41
N GLN A 185 -0.83 -2.68 0.41
CA GLN A 185 -2.10 -3.35 0.68
C GLN A 185 -2.21 -3.87 2.11
N LEU A 186 -1.17 -4.49 2.65
CA LEU A 186 -1.19 -5.14 3.96
C LEU A 186 -0.75 -4.17 5.07
N VAL A 187 -1.36 -2.98 5.09
CA VAL A 187 -1.11 -1.98 6.13
C VAL A 187 -2.05 -2.24 7.32
N ARG A 188 -1.50 -2.32 8.53
CA ARG A 188 -2.27 -2.52 9.76
C ARG A 188 -3.03 -1.25 10.12
N THR A 189 -4.32 -1.39 10.45
CA THR A 189 -5.16 -0.28 10.91
C THR A 189 -4.90 0.10 12.37
N GLY A 190 -5.23 1.34 12.74
CA GLY A 190 -5.11 1.85 14.10
C GLY A 190 -3.67 1.90 14.60
N ASN A 191 -3.44 1.44 15.84
CA ASN A 191 -2.08 1.40 16.42
C ASN A 191 -1.27 0.16 15.99
N GLY A 192 -1.86 -0.70 15.13
CA GLY A 192 -1.26 -1.95 14.67
C GLY A 192 -1.68 -3.19 15.47
N ASP A 193 -2.20 -3.02 16.67
CA ASP A 193 -2.77 -4.07 17.51
C ASP A 193 -4.30 -4.00 17.48
N PHE A 194 -4.86 -2.81 17.62
CA PHE A 194 -6.28 -2.53 17.52
C PHE A 194 -6.54 -1.17 16.88
N ALA A 195 -7.74 -0.99 16.36
CA ALA A 195 -8.25 0.25 15.81
C ALA A 195 -9.46 0.71 16.62
N VAL A 196 -9.58 2.01 16.83
CA VAL A 196 -10.68 2.62 17.58
C VAL A 196 -11.57 3.43 16.65
N ASP A 197 -12.84 3.50 16.96
CA ASP A 197 -13.78 4.36 16.23
C ASP A 197 -14.91 4.83 17.14
N VAL A 198 -15.61 5.87 16.71
CA VAL A 198 -16.83 6.35 17.34
C VAL A 198 -18.02 5.92 16.49
N GLU A 199 -19.09 5.48 17.17
CA GLU A 199 -20.32 5.17 16.44
C GLU A 199 -20.99 6.47 15.98
N ARG A 200 -21.58 6.42 14.79
CA ARG A 200 -22.24 7.59 14.18
C ARG A 200 -23.48 8.04 14.94
N THR A 201 -24.02 7.15 15.76
CA THR A 201 -25.19 7.38 16.61
C THR A 201 -24.86 8.15 17.89
N ASN A 202 -23.59 8.41 18.18
CA ASN A 202 -23.19 9.14 19.37
C ASN A 202 -23.70 10.59 19.35
N VAL A 203 -24.28 11.02 20.44
CA VAL A 203 -24.82 12.38 20.61
C VAL A 203 -23.91 13.28 21.45
N GLY A 204 -23.02 12.68 22.25
CA GLY A 204 -22.00 13.40 23.03
C GLY A 204 -20.85 13.88 22.17
N THR A 205 -19.94 14.62 22.80
CA THR A 205 -18.71 15.13 22.15
C THR A 205 -17.51 14.25 22.46
N GLY A 206 -17.70 13.05 23.03
CA GLY A 206 -16.65 12.12 23.37
C GLY A 206 -15.77 11.75 22.18
N LYS A 207 -14.45 11.71 22.39
CA LYS A 207 -13.44 11.33 21.40
C LYS A 207 -12.54 10.27 22.02
N ILE A 208 -12.29 9.19 21.28
CA ILE A 208 -11.46 8.08 21.75
C ILE A 208 -10.04 8.21 21.23
N SER A 209 -9.04 8.05 22.11
CA SER A 209 -7.63 8.03 21.74
C SER A 209 -7.26 6.73 21.03
N THR A 210 -6.17 6.74 20.25
CA THR A 210 -5.65 5.55 19.58
C THR A 210 -5.30 4.42 20.54
N GLY A 211 -5.03 4.75 21.83
CA GLY A 211 -4.68 3.79 22.86
C GLY A 211 -3.37 3.04 22.64
N SER A 212 -3.07 2.13 23.55
CA SER A 212 -1.88 1.27 23.47
C SER A 212 -2.08 -0.06 24.20
N VAL A 213 -1.29 -1.07 23.87
CA VAL A 213 -1.22 -2.34 24.61
C VAL A 213 -0.14 -2.23 25.68
N GLN A 214 -0.55 -2.17 26.95
CA GLN A 214 0.35 -2.08 28.10
C GLN A 214 0.79 -3.46 28.60
N ASP A 215 -0.09 -4.44 28.53
CA ASP A 215 0.19 -5.83 28.93
C ASP A 215 -0.09 -6.78 27.77
N ARG A 216 0.97 -7.18 27.07
CA ARG A 216 0.92 -8.13 25.96
C ARG A 216 0.43 -9.53 26.38
N ALA A 217 0.64 -9.92 27.63
CA ALA A 217 0.23 -11.23 28.10
C ALA A 217 -1.28 -11.30 28.40
N ALA A 218 -1.86 -10.16 28.79
CA ALA A 218 -3.29 -10.02 29.02
C ALA A 218 -4.08 -9.62 27.76
N PHE A 219 -3.40 -9.11 26.73
CA PHE A 219 -4.04 -8.63 25.51
C PHE A 219 -4.76 -9.76 24.78
N LYS A 220 -6.03 -9.51 24.50
CA LYS A 220 -6.87 -10.39 23.67
C LYS A 220 -7.21 -9.65 22.39
N ASN A 221 -7.06 -10.33 21.27
CA ASN A 221 -7.37 -9.79 19.95
C ASN A 221 -8.87 -9.94 19.62
N ASN A 222 -9.72 -9.44 20.53
CA ASN A 222 -11.17 -9.44 20.42
C ASN A 222 -11.67 -8.07 19.99
N ASP A 223 -12.91 -8.00 19.52
CA ASP A 223 -13.63 -6.76 19.26
C ASP A 223 -14.40 -6.36 20.52
N TYR A 224 -14.35 -5.07 20.88
CA TYR A 224 -14.99 -4.52 22.08
C TYR A 224 -15.79 -3.27 21.76
N THR A 225 -16.86 -3.06 22.53
CA THR A 225 -17.66 -1.83 22.54
C THR A 225 -17.63 -1.22 23.94
N ILE A 226 -17.18 0.03 24.06
CA ILE A 226 -17.28 0.84 25.28
C ILE A 226 -18.59 1.61 25.16
N ARG A 227 -19.56 1.30 26.02
CA ARG A 227 -20.88 1.91 26.03
C ARG A 227 -21.07 2.79 27.26
N PHE A 228 -21.52 4.02 27.04
CA PHE A 228 -21.87 4.94 28.13
C PHE A 228 -23.32 4.74 28.57
N ILE A 229 -23.51 4.38 29.84
CA ILE A 229 -24.82 4.22 30.47
C ILE A 229 -25.41 5.60 30.76
N ASP A 230 -24.58 6.51 31.23
CA ASP A 230 -24.83 7.94 31.43
C ASP A 230 -23.51 8.73 31.24
N ALA A 231 -23.54 10.04 31.38
CA ALA A 231 -22.34 10.90 31.17
C ALA A 231 -21.16 10.58 32.11
N ASN A 232 -21.40 9.86 33.21
CA ASN A 232 -20.40 9.58 34.26
C ASN A 232 -20.11 8.07 34.44
N ASN A 233 -20.81 7.22 33.73
CA ASN A 233 -20.70 5.77 33.91
C ASN A 233 -20.67 5.05 32.56
N PHE A 234 -19.79 4.07 32.44
CA PHE A 234 -19.66 3.23 31.25
C PHE A 234 -19.55 1.75 31.61
N GLU A 235 -19.67 0.91 30.59
CA GLU A 235 -19.34 -0.50 30.57
C GLU A 235 -18.47 -0.85 29.35
N VAL A 236 -17.71 -1.93 29.42
CA VAL A 236 -16.97 -2.48 28.28
C VAL A 236 -17.52 -3.86 27.97
N PHE A 237 -17.99 -4.02 26.77
CA PHE A 237 -18.58 -5.25 26.26
C PHE A 237 -17.61 -5.91 25.27
N ASP A 238 -17.35 -7.20 25.43
CA ASP A 238 -16.59 -8.01 24.48
C ASP A 238 -17.60 -8.58 23.47
N ASP A 239 -17.56 -8.04 22.25
CA ASP A 239 -18.48 -8.41 21.17
C ASP A 239 -18.19 -9.83 20.66
N SER A 240 -16.94 -10.28 20.78
CA SER A 240 -16.54 -11.62 20.36
C SER A 240 -17.04 -12.71 21.31
N LEU A 241 -17.11 -12.41 22.62
CA LEU A 241 -17.58 -13.33 23.65
C LEU A 241 -19.03 -13.06 24.06
N ASN A 242 -19.63 -11.98 23.60
CA ASN A 242 -20.97 -11.50 24.00
C ASN A 242 -21.08 -11.36 25.52
N ALA A 243 -20.11 -10.70 26.15
CA ALA A 243 -20.01 -10.59 27.60
C ALA A 243 -19.43 -9.25 28.07
N VAL A 244 -19.89 -8.78 29.23
CA VAL A 244 -19.32 -7.59 29.86
C VAL A 244 -17.97 -7.94 30.49
N VAL A 245 -16.91 -7.25 30.06
CA VAL A 245 -15.54 -7.45 30.55
C VAL A 245 -15.24 -6.59 31.75
N VAL A 246 -15.69 -5.33 31.73
CA VAL A 246 -15.54 -4.40 32.84
C VAL A 246 -16.88 -4.33 33.57
N PRO A 247 -16.93 -4.60 34.89
CA PRO A 247 -18.18 -4.55 35.66
C PRO A 247 -18.92 -3.22 35.50
N SER A 248 -20.21 -3.33 35.21
CA SER A 248 -21.12 -2.18 35.01
C SER A 248 -21.85 -1.86 36.31
N PRO A 249 -22.06 -0.57 36.65
CA PRO A 249 -21.47 0.62 36.03
C PRO A 249 -20.05 0.91 36.55
N ARG A 250 -19.16 1.39 35.70
CA ARG A 250 -17.83 1.91 36.07
C ARG A 250 -17.82 3.42 35.90
N ALA A 251 -17.33 4.12 36.93
CA ALA A 251 -17.27 5.57 36.92
C ALA A 251 -16.30 6.06 35.83
N TYR A 252 -16.74 7.02 35.07
CA TYR A 252 -15.97 7.75 34.07
C TYR A 252 -15.51 9.10 34.62
N THR A 253 -14.29 9.46 34.29
CA THR A 253 -13.75 10.80 34.50
C THR A 253 -13.17 11.26 33.17
N GLU A 254 -13.48 12.48 32.73
CA GLU A 254 -12.96 13.03 31.48
C GLU A 254 -11.42 12.99 31.44
N GLY A 255 -10.88 12.46 30.35
CA GLY A 255 -9.44 12.22 30.18
C GLY A 255 -8.89 11.10 31.07
N GLY A 256 -9.74 10.38 31.76
CA GLY A 256 -9.33 9.24 32.59
C GLY A 256 -9.01 8.00 31.74
N THR A 257 -8.00 7.26 32.17
CA THR A 257 -7.58 6.03 31.48
C THR A 257 -8.57 4.90 31.72
N ILE A 258 -9.01 4.27 30.64
CA ILE A 258 -9.83 3.06 30.62
C ILE A 258 -8.91 1.89 30.30
N THR A 259 -8.79 0.93 31.23
CA THR A 259 -7.95 -0.25 31.08
C THR A 259 -8.77 -1.52 31.12
N PHE A 260 -8.59 -2.39 30.15
CA PHE A 260 -9.18 -3.74 30.09
C PHE A 260 -8.38 -4.64 29.16
N ASP A 261 -8.32 -5.92 29.46
CA ASP A 261 -7.63 -6.96 28.68
C ASP A 261 -6.25 -6.54 28.12
N GLY A 262 -5.44 -5.86 28.95
CA GLY A 262 -4.09 -5.42 28.59
C GLY A 262 -4.01 -4.16 27.75
N MET A 263 -5.14 -3.57 27.37
CA MET A 263 -5.23 -2.31 26.62
C MET A 263 -5.41 -1.12 27.55
N GLU A 264 -4.93 0.01 27.10
CA GLU A 264 -5.11 1.32 27.73
C GLU A 264 -5.62 2.32 26.70
N ILE A 265 -6.77 2.94 26.97
CA ILE A 265 -7.47 3.86 26.08
C ILE A 265 -7.93 5.05 26.92
N GLU A 266 -7.97 6.23 26.32
CA GLU A 266 -8.49 7.45 26.91
C GLU A 266 -9.67 7.96 26.08
N ILE A 267 -10.74 8.39 26.74
CA ILE A 267 -11.84 9.12 26.11
C ILE A 267 -11.80 10.54 26.66
N THR A 268 -11.78 11.51 25.79
CA THR A 268 -11.76 12.94 26.11
C THR A 268 -13.09 13.57 25.74
N ASN A 269 -13.35 14.79 26.21
CA ASN A 269 -14.59 15.54 26.08
C ASN A 269 -15.76 14.86 26.84
N ALA A 270 -16.98 15.21 26.50
CA ALA A 270 -18.18 14.81 27.24
C ALA A 270 -19.00 13.77 26.43
N PRO A 271 -18.84 12.48 26.70
CA PRO A 271 -19.73 11.47 26.16
C PRO A 271 -21.14 11.61 26.80
N ALA A 272 -22.16 11.17 26.07
CA ALA A 272 -23.54 11.16 26.53
C ALA A 272 -24.04 9.73 26.82
N ALA A 273 -25.20 9.62 27.45
CA ALA A 273 -25.88 8.34 27.65
C ALA A 273 -26.20 7.69 26.29
N GLY A 274 -25.82 6.44 26.11
CA GLY A 274 -26.03 5.68 24.88
C GLY A 274 -24.90 5.82 23.85
N ASP A 275 -23.88 6.65 24.12
CA ASP A 275 -22.72 6.73 23.25
C ASP A 275 -21.91 5.43 23.26
N GLU A 276 -21.47 5.01 22.09
CA GLU A 276 -20.69 3.79 21.88
C GLU A 276 -19.37 4.11 21.17
N PHE A 277 -18.29 3.49 21.69
CA PHE A 277 -16.95 3.59 21.10
C PHE A 277 -16.45 2.18 20.81
N SER A 278 -16.15 1.89 19.57
CA SER A 278 -15.68 0.57 19.17
C SER A 278 -14.16 0.47 19.25
N VAL A 279 -13.67 -0.67 19.74
CA VAL A 279 -12.25 -1.05 19.79
C VAL A 279 -12.16 -2.40 19.09
N LYS A 280 -11.72 -2.40 17.85
CA LYS A 280 -11.69 -3.60 16.98
C LYS A 280 -10.27 -4.09 16.79
N ALA A 281 -10.09 -5.40 16.69
CA ALA A 281 -8.82 -5.99 16.33
C ALA A 281 -8.27 -5.35 15.04
N SER A 282 -6.97 -4.99 15.04
CA SER A 282 -6.34 -4.40 13.86
C SER A 282 -6.44 -5.34 12.66
N ARG A 283 -6.90 -4.82 11.55
CA ARG A 283 -7.04 -5.52 10.27
C ARG A 283 -6.07 -4.94 9.25
N TYR A 284 -5.97 -5.59 8.10
CA TYR A 284 -5.24 -5.03 6.98
C TYR A 284 -6.19 -4.19 6.12
N GLN A 285 -5.73 -3.00 5.76
CA GLN A 285 -6.41 -2.10 4.83
C GLN A 285 -5.37 -1.51 3.90
N ASP A 286 -5.66 -1.43 2.61
CA ASP A 286 -4.78 -0.77 1.67
C ASP A 286 -4.79 0.75 1.87
N ILE A 287 -3.67 1.38 1.52
CA ILE A 287 -3.51 2.83 1.73
C ILE A 287 -4.42 3.65 0.81
N PHE A 288 -4.75 3.11 -0.38
CA PHE A 288 -5.62 3.81 -1.34
C PHE A 288 -7.04 3.90 -0.80
N THR A 289 -7.55 2.80 -0.22
CA THR A 289 -8.85 2.77 0.49
C THR A 289 -8.83 3.74 1.68
N THR A 290 -7.75 3.77 2.48
CA THR A 290 -7.63 4.73 3.59
C THR A 290 -7.74 6.18 3.10
N MET A 291 -7.05 6.54 2.00
CA MET A 291 -7.13 7.87 1.42
C MET A 291 -8.50 8.16 0.80
N SER A 292 -9.12 7.19 0.14
CA SER A 292 -10.47 7.31 -0.43
C SER A 292 -11.52 7.53 0.65
N ASP A 293 -11.42 6.83 1.77
CA ASP A 293 -12.29 7.01 2.93
C ASP A 293 -12.14 8.43 3.50
N LEU A 294 -10.89 8.89 3.65
CA LEU A 294 -10.61 10.25 4.12
C LEU A 294 -11.19 11.32 3.15
N ILE A 295 -11.00 11.14 1.85
CA ILE A 295 -11.58 12.04 0.83
C ILE A 295 -13.10 12.10 0.99
N ARG A 296 -13.76 10.95 1.13
CA ARG A 296 -15.21 10.87 1.29
C ARG A 296 -15.69 11.59 2.56
N GLU A 297 -15.00 11.43 3.68
CA GLU A 297 -15.34 12.10 4.93
C GLU A 297 -15.15 13.63 4.84
N LEU A 298 -14.18 14.10 4.05
CA LEU A 298 -13.92 15.54 3.87
C LEU A 298 -14.81 16.17 2.80
N ASP A 299 -15.14 15.45 1.73
CA ASP A 299 -15.97 15.95 0.63
C ASP A 299 -17.43 16.09 1.05
N GLN A 300 -17.88 15.17 1.90
CA GLN A 300 -19.24 15.14 2.44
C GLN A 300 -19.21 14.93 3.96
N PRO A 301 -18.83 15.96 4.73
CA PRO A 301 -18.75 15.81 6.18
C PRO A 301 -20.10 15.37 6.74
N GLY A 302 -20.15 14.16 7.30
CA GLY A 302 -21.34 13.59 7.93
C GLY A 302 -22.23 12.69 7.07
N THR A 303 -21.92 12.50 5.79
CA THR A 303 -22.69 11.56 4.97
C THR A 303 -22.24 10.10 5.17
N GLY A 304 -21.02 9.85 5.65
CA GLY A 304 -20.50 8.53 6.05
C GLY A 304 -20.59 7.42 5.02
N ASP A 305 -20.14 6.24 5.42
CA ASP A 305 -20.29 5.04 4.60
C ASP A 305 -21.77 4.76 4.34
N LEU A 306 -22.17 4.84 3.09
CA LEU A 306 -23.56 4.71 2.66
C LEU A 306 -24.10 3.27 2.76
N THR A 307 -23.28 2.34 3.23
CA THR A 307 -23.74 1.05 3.74
C THR A 307 -24.29 1.14 5.17
N GLY A 308 -24.08 2.30 5.84
CA GLY A 308 -24.63 2.61 7.15
C GLY A 308 -26.01 3.26 7.06
N SER A 309 -26.93 2.80 7.85
CA SER A 309 -28.27 3.40 7.98
C SER A 309 -28.19 4.82 8.53
N PHE A 310 -28.78 5.78 7.82
CA PHE A 310 -29.13 7.06 8.44
C PHE A 310 -30.40 6.86 9.27
N GLY A 311 -30.30 7.11 10.55
CA GLY A 311 -31.46 7.08 11.44
C GLY A 311 -31.78 8.48 11.94
N GLY A 312 -32.98 8.98 11.68
CA GLY A 312 -33.59 10.09 12.38
C GLY A 312 -34.75 9.55 13.22
N ALA A 313 -34.80 9.87 14.49
CA ALA A 313 -35.90 9.45 15.34
C ALA A 313 -36.92 10.57 15.42
N TYR A 314 -38.16 10.27 15.06
CA TYR A 314 -39.29 11.10 15.35
C TYR A 314 -39.92 10.65 16.68
N THR A 315 -40.06 11.57 17.61
CA THR A 315 -40.80 11.30 18.85
C THR A 315 -42.10 12.13 18.79
N ALA A 316 -43.23 11.44 18.72
CA ALA A 316 -44.53 12.07 18.71
C ALA A 316 -44.90 12.46 20.15
N ASN A 317 -44.20 13.43 20.74
CA ASN A 317 -44.60 13.97 22.04
C ASN A 317 -45.47 15.20 21.85
N ASN A 318 -46.61 15.21 22.50
CA ASN A 318 -47.51 16.35 22.69
C ASN A 318 -48.50 16.73 21.57
N PHE A 319 -48.79 15.84 20.63
CA PHE A 319 -49.96 16.04 19.77
C PHE A 319 -51.23 15.66 20.52
N ALA A 320 -52.23 16.55 20.54
CA ALA A 320 -53.55 16.19 21.03
C ALA A 320 -54.28 15.29 20.01
N ASN A 321 -55.03 14.31 20.51
CA ASN A 321 -55.79 13.40 19.64
C ASN A 321 -56.72 14.16 18.70
N GLY A 322 -56.55 14.01 17.40
CA GLY A 322 -57.33 14.66 16.38
C GLY A 322 -56.69 15.91 15.76
N ASP A 323 -55.53 16.34 16.23
CA ASP A 323 -54.80 17.47 15.64
C ASP A 323 -54.34 17.15 14.23
N ALA A 324 -54.42 18.11 13.33
CA ALA A 324 -53.92 17.96 11.96
C ALA A 324 -52.43 18.27 11.94
N ILE A 325 -51.64 17.31 11.48
CA ILE A 325 -50.21 17.42 11.29
C ILE A 325 -49.92 17.54 9.80
N ALA A 326 -49.16 18.52 9.38
CA ALA A 326 -48.69 18.63 8.01
C ALA A 326 -47.22 19.04 7.95
N PHE A 327 -46.48 18.45 7.01
CA PHE A 327 -45.07 18.78 6.73
C PHE A 327 -44.69 18.40 5.31
N ASN A 328 -43.60 18.94 4.83
CA ASN A 328 -43.01 18.57 3.55
C ASN A 328 -41.77 17.74 3.75
N LEU A 329 -41.62 16.66 2.98
CA LEU A 329 -40.37 15.91 2.81
C LEU A 329 -39.83 16.25 1.43
N ASP A 330 -38.69 16.88 1.39
CA ASP A 330 -37.98 17.24 0.17
C ASP A 330 -36.76 16.34 0.01
N PHE A 331 -36.69 15.65 -1.13
CA PHE A 331 -35.56 14.79 -1.47
C PHE A 331 -35.22 14.93 -2.95
N ASP A 332 -33.98 15.31 -3.26
CA ASP A 332 -33.47 15.44 -4.62
C ASP A 332 -34.46 16.18 -5.57
N GLY A 333 -34.98 17.31 -5.12
CA GLY A 333 -35.91 18.13 -5.90
C GLY A 333 -37.35 17.61 -5.99
N GLN A 334 -37.67 16.50 -5.33
CA GLN A 334 -39.05 16.01 -5.14
C GLN A 334 -39.57 16.46 -3.77
N THR A 335 -40.72 17.03 -3.75
CA THR A 335 -41.40 17.45 -2.52
C THR A 335 -42.64 16.60 -2.29
N LEU A 336 -42.71 15.90 -1.16
CA LEU A 336 -43.89 15.20 -0.67
C LEU A 336 -44.57 16.07 0.37
N ASN A 337 -45.81 16.45 0.11
CA ASN A 337 -46.63 17.16 1.07
C ASN A 337 -47.37 16.14 1.94
N VAL A 338 -46.89 15.91 3.14
CA VAL A 338 -47.45 14.91 4.06
C VAL A 338 -48.52 15.57 4.94
N GLY A 339 -49.68 14.96 4.96
CA GLY A 339 -50.77 15.31 5.89
C GLY A 339 -51.16 14.09 6.72
N ALA A 340 -51.26 14.26 8.03
CA ALA A 340 -51.66 13.22 8.96
C ALA A 340 -52.54 13.81 10.07
N THR A 341 -53.18 12.93 10.84
CA THR A 341 -53.97 13.33 12.02
C THR A 341 -53.38 12.66 13.25
N ALA A 342 -53.14 13.39 14.31
CA ALA A 342 -52.68 12.84 15.56
C ALA A 342 -53.65 11.79 16.10
N GLY A 343 -53.12 10.65 16.51
CA GLY A 343 -53.87 9.54 17.10
C GLY A 343 -54.04 9.68 18.62
N ALA A 344 -54.70 8.72 19.21
CA ALA A 344 -54.96 8.69 20.66
C ALA A 344 -53.70 8.46 21.52
N ASN A 345 -52.59 8.04 20.89
CA ASN A 345 -51.29 7.86 21.49
C ASN A 345 -50.20 7.97 20.41
N ASP A 346 -48.94 7.96 20.83
CA ASP A 346 -47.79 8.14 19.95
C ASP A 346 -47.72 7.07 18.86
N ALA A 347 -47.98 5.80 19.17
CA ALA A 347 -48.00 4.72 18.19
C ALA A 347 -49.09 4.91 17.11
N ALA A 348 -50.28 5.36 17.52
CA ALA A 348 -51.35 5.68 16.58
C ALA A 348 -50.99 6.91 15.74
N THR A 349 -50.32 7.91 16.30
CA THR A 349 -49.85 9.09 15.58
C THR A 349 -48.77 8.71 14.57
N ALA A 350 -47.78 7.91 14.92
CA ALA A 350 -46.76 7.40 14.01
C ALA A 350 -47.37 6.58 12.85
N THR A 351 -48.37 5.75 13.14
CA THR A 351 -49.11 5.00 12.10
C THR A 351 -49.85 5.93 11.14
N ASN A 352 -50.50 6.99 11.65
CA ASN A 352 -51.17 7.96 10.83
C ASN A 352 -50.20 8.80 9.96
N ILE A 353 -49.04 9.13 10.50
CA ILE A 353 -47.99 9.81 9.74
C ILE A 353 -47.46 8.89 8.62
N ALA A 354 -47.24 7.59 8.90
CA ALA A 354 -46.86 6.62 7.89
C ALA A 354 -47.88 6.56 6.75
N ALA A 355 -49.17 6.47 7.09
CA ALA A 355 -50.25 6.50 6.10
C ALA A 355 -50.26 7.81 5.31
N GLY A 356 -49.99 8.95 5.96
CA GLY A 356 -49.87 10.26 5.31
C GLY A 356 -48.72 10.35 4.33
N ILE A 357 -47.58 9.78 4.67
CA ILE A 357 -46.38 9.71 3.82
C ILE A 357 -46.67 8.87 2.57
N VAL A 358 -47.33 7.72 2.72
CA VAL A 358 -47.75 6.87 1.59
C VAL A 358 -48.77 7.59 0.72
N ALA A 359 -49.75 8.24 1.33
CA ALA A 359 -50.73 9.03 0.60
C ALA A 359 -50.13 10.20 -0.17
N ALA A 360 -49.00 10.73 0.31
CA ALA A 360 -48.24 11.78 -0.37
C ALA A 360 -47.40 11.27 -1.54
N GLY A 361 -47.17 9.94 -1.68
CA GLY A 361 -46.49 9.34 -2.84
C GLY A 361 -45.30 8.47 -2.54
N ALA A 362 -44.94 8.19 -1.29
CA ALA A 362 -43.93 7.19 -0.96
C ALA A 362 -44.44 5.76 -1.23
N ILE A 363 -43.53 4.86 -1.54
CA ILE A 363 -43.81 3.45 -1.78
C ILE A 363 -43.75 2.70 -0.45
N ASP A 364 -44.83 2.02 -0.08
CA ASP A 364 -44.84 1.12 1.08
C ASP A 364 -44.24 -0.25 0.68
N ASN A 365 -43.18 -0.65 1.33
CA ASN A 365 -42.48 -1.92 1.05
C ASN A 365 -43.08 -3.11 1.83
N GLY A 366 -44.05 -2.88 2.72
CA GLY A 366 -44.79 -3.90 3.47
C GLY A 366 -44.09 -4.44 4.71
N ASP A 367 -42.96 -3.89 5.10
CA ASP A 367 -42.13 -4.28 6.25
C ASP A 367 -41.88 -3.13 7.25
N ASN A 368 -42.78 -2.15 7.28
CA ASN A 368 -42.65 -0.86 7.95
C ASN A 368 -41.58 0.06 7.34
N THR A 369 -41.06 -0.28 6.19
CA THR A 369 -40.17 0.61 5.42
C THR A 369 -40.92 1.26 4.26
N TYR A 370 -40.51 2.47 3.93
CA TYR A 370 -41.13 3.32 2.90
C TYR A 370 -40.02 3.89 2.02
N THR A 371 -40.22 3.89 0.72
CA THR A 371 -39.22 4.38 -0.25
C THR A 371 -39.75 5.66 -0.91
N LEU A 372 -38.94 6.71 -0.89
CA LEU A 372 -39.10 7.93 -1.65
C LEU A 372 -38.11 7.97 -2.80
N ASN A 373 -38.61 8.06 -4.02
CA ASN A 373 -37.75 8.20 -5.20
C ASN A 373 -37.41 9.67 -5.43
N GLY A 374 -36.12 9.94 -5.73
CA GLY A 374 -35.65 11.25 -6.16
C GLY A 374 -36.02 11.56 -7.61
N SER A 375 -35.68 12.77 -8.07
CA SER A 375 -35.84 13.17 -9.47
C SER A 375 -34.87 12.51 -10.43
N ALA A 376 -33.70 12.10 -9.95
CA ALA A 376 -32.72 11.38 -10.75
C ALA A 376 -33.02 9.86 -10.82
N PRO A 377 -32.87 9.20 -11.97
CA PRO A 377 -33.12 7.77 -12.10
C PRO A 377 -32.17 6.96 -11.19
N GLY A 378 -32.74 6.10 -10.33
CA GLY A 378 -31.98 5.25 -9.42
C GLY A 378 -31.70 5.87 -8.06
N LEU A 379 -32.09 7.11 -7.83
CA LEU A 379 -31.94 7.76 -6.54
C LEU A 379 -33.20 7.50 -5.69
N SER A 380 -33.02 6.92 -4.51
CA SER A 380 -34.12 6.69 -3.57
C SER A 380 -33.65 6.74 -2.13
N VAL A 381 -34.50 7.19 -1.24
CA VAL A 381 -34.29 7.10 0.20
C VAL A 381 -35.35 6.17 0.80
N THR A 382 -34.92 5.23 1.62
CA THR A 382 -35.81 4.35 2.36
C THR A 382 -35.79 4.73 3.83
N PHE A 383 -36.95 4.83 4.45
CA PHE A 383 -37.08 5.10 5.87
C PHE A 383 -38.00 4.08 6.53
N GLU A 384 -37.72 3.80 7.79
CA GLU A 384 -38.49 2.88 8.62
C GLU A 384 -39.31 3.68 9.64
N ILE A 385 -40.58 3.30 9.81
CA ILE A 385 -41.43 3.81 10.88
C ILE A 385 -41.55 2.72 11.94
N ASN A 386 -40.87 2.92 13.05
CA ASN A 386 -40.90 1.98 14.16
C ASN A 386 -42.04 2.36 15.14
N THR A 387 -43.17 1.68 15.01
CA THR A 387 -44.34 1.91 15.87
C THR A 387 -44.11 1.44 17.32
N ALA A 388 -43.10 0.61 17.60
CA ALA A 388 -42.76 0.15 18.94
C ALA A 388 -41.99 1.20 19.74
N THR A 389 -41.14 1.97 19.07
CA THR A 389 -40.33 3.04 19.68
C THR A 389 -40.92 4.44 19.40
N ASN A 390 -42.00 4.52 18.64
CA ASN A 390 -42.60 5.77 18.15
C ASN A 390 -41.60 6.65 17.36
N ALA A 391 -40.67 6.00 16.69
CA ALA A 391 -39.60 6.65 15.93
C ALA A 391 -39.83 6.49 14.42
N ILE A 392 -39.49 7.50 13.66
CA ILE A 392 -39.32 7.41 12.21
C ILE A 392 -37.81 7.39 11.96
N ASP A 393 -37.29 6.24 11.58
CA ASP A 393 -35.91 6.08 11.24
C ASP A 393 -35.73 6.23 9.72
N PHE A 394 -35.06 7.27 9.29
CA PHE A 394 -34.67 7.43 7.90
C PHE A 394 -33.40 6.67 7.62
N ARG A 395 -33.52 5.60 6.84
CA ARG A 395 -32.38 4.78 6.41
C ARG A 395 -32.28 4.84 4.90
N THR A 396 -31.08 5.06 4.39
CA THR A 396 -30.88 4.95 2.95
C THR A 396 -30.49 3.52 2.61
N SER A 397 -31.25 2.90 1.73
CA SER A 397 -30.88 1.62 1.14
C SER A 397 -30.63 1.84 -0.35
N GLY A 398 -29.37 1.87 -0.74
CA GLY A 398 -29.01 1.93 -2.15
C GLY A 398 -27.53 1.68 -2.31
N GLY A 399 -27.16 0.68 -3.06
CA GLY A 399 -25.79 0.23 -3.27
C GLY A 399 -24.93 1.13 -4.15
N ASN A 400 -25.26 2.41 -4.33
CA ASN A 400 -24.59 3.30 -5.28
C ASN A 400 -24.27 4.69 -4.72
N GLY A 401 -23.83 4.78 -3.48
CA GLY A 401 -23.15 6.00 -3.01
C GLY A 401 -23.98 7.28 -3.06
N GLU A 402 -25.26 7.21 -2.77
CA GLU A 402 -26.19 8.30 -3.03
C GLU A 402 -26.30 9.29 -1.87
N ASN A 403 -26.21 10.53 -2.26
CA ASN A 403 -26.18 11.72 -1.43
C ASN A 403 -27.52 11.94 -0.71
N THR A 404 -27.61 11.54 0.57
CA THR A 404 -28.77 11.79 1.42
C THR A 404 -28.78 13.18 2.07
N SER A 405 -27.75 13.98 1.81
CA SER A 405 -27.64 15.37 2.27
C SER A 405 -28.80 16.26 1.77
N ASN A 406 -29.61 15.76 0.81
CA ASN A 406 -30.71 16.48 0.20
C ASN A 406 -32.09 16.09 0.75
N LEU A 407 -32.19 15.25 1.79
CA LEU A 407 -33.47 15.03 2.46
C LEU A 407 -33.70 16.15 3.47
N THR A 408 -34.71 16.97 3.22
CA THR A 408 -35.09 18.03 4.13
C THR A 408 -36.56 17.87 4.55
N LEU A 409 -36.86 18.22 5.79
CA LEU A 409 -38.23 18.35 6.27
C LEU A 409 -38.53 19.84 6.47
N SER A 410 -39.55 20.32 5.85
CA SER A 410 -39.95 21.73 5.92
C SER A 410 -41.45 21.90 6.22
N ASN A 411 -41.84 23.08 6.61
CA ASN A 411 -43.25 23.49 6.79
C ASN A 411 -44.06 22.62 7.77
N LEU A 412 -43.46 22.17 8.88
CA LEU A 412 -44.21 21.46 9.90
C LEU A 412 -45.23 22.37 10.53
N THR A 413 -46.50 21.96 10.46
CA THR A 413 -47.64 22.66 11.09
C THR A 413 -48.46 21.70 11.93
N ASP A 414 -48.91 22.18 13.07
CA ASP A 414 -49.91 21.55 13.92
C ASP A 414 -51.10 22.51 14.12
N ALA A 415 -52.31 22.03 13.87
CA ALA A 415 -53.54 22.84 13.98
C ALA A 415 -54.02 23.01 15.42
N GLY A 416 -53.48 22.27 16.39
CA GLY A 416 -53.97 22.27 17.78
C GLY A 416 -53.33 23.30 18.71
N GLY A 417 -52.24 23.94 18.30
CA GLY A 417 -51.54 24.95 19.12
C GLY A 417 -50.82 24.38 20.34
N GLY A 418 -50.55 23.07 20.33
CA GLY A 418 -49.67 22.41 21.31
C GLY A 418 -48.23 22.41 20.85
N ASP A 419 -47.30 22.17 21.78
CA ASP A 419 -45.85 22.08 21.51
C ASP A 419 -45.53 20.81 20.71
N ALA A 420 -45.77 20.81 19.39
CA ALA A 420 -45.36 19.73 18.53
C ALA A 420 -43.85 19.76 18.36
N VAL A 421 -43.17 18.73 18.82
CA VAL A 421 -41.70 18.57 18.66
C VAL A 421 -41.45 17.44 17.71
N MET A 422 -40.94 17.72 16.53
CA MET A 422 -40.39 16.73 15.62
C MET A 422 -38.89 16.83 15.68
N LEU A 423 -38.26 15.76 16.17
CA LEU A 423 -36.80 15.64 16.24
C LEU A 423 -36.35 14.76 15.08
N MET A 424 -35.62 15.31 14.15
CA MET A 424 -35.00 14.56 13.07
C MET A 424 -33.49 14.74 13.14
N SER A 425 -32.77 13.64 13.12
CA SER A 425 -31.32 13.63 12.95
C SER A 425 -30.98 12.75 11.77
N PRO A 426 -30.31 13.25 10.73
CA PRO A 426 -29.88 12.43 9.58
C PRO A 426 -28.90 11.35 9.97
N ASN A 427 -28.19 11.52 11.10
CA ASN A 427 -27.12 10.66 11.56
C ASN A 427 -27.45 9.96 12.89
N GLY A 428 -28.72 10.00 13.36
CA GLY A 428 -29.02 9.53 14.72
C GLY A 428 -28.34 10.34 15.85
N ASN A 429 -27.65 11.42 15.54
CA ASN A 429 -26.62 11.99 16.39
C ASN A 429 -26.83 13.39 16.92
N THR A 430 -27.98 14.02 16.64
CA THR A 430 -28.26 15.31 17.27
C THR A 430 -29.74 15.42 17.53
N VAL A 431 -30.11 15.53 18.77
CA VAL A 431 -31.34 16.17 19.17
C VAL A 431 -31.22 17.63 18.71
N LEU A 432 -31.65 17.92 17.49
CA LEU A 432 -31.79 19.29 17.07
C LEU A 432 -32.80 19.92 18.03
N SER A 433 -32.41 21.04 18.60
CA SER A 433 -33.19 21.73 19.63
C SER A 433 -34.71 21.68 19.36
N SER A 434 -35.45 21.22 20.36
CA SER A 434 -36.90 21.31 20.36
C SER A 434 -37.33 22.76 20.10
N THR A 435 -37.69 23.07 18.87
CA THR A 435 -38.45 24.27 18.61
C THR A 435 -39.92 23.90 18.75
N SER A 436 -40.55 24.38 19.80
CA SER A 436 -41.98 24.38 19.91
C SER A 436 -42.54 25.13 18.70
N VAL A 437 -43.24 24.45 17.82
CA VAL A 437 -43.97 25.09 16.73
C VAL A 437 -45.28 25.62 17.34
N SER A 438 -45.31 26.90 17.69
CA SER A 438 -46.54 27.55 18.08
C SER A 438 -47.42 27.70 16.85
N ALA A 439 -48.72 27.43 16.99
CA ALA A 439 -49.73 27.58 15.97
C ALA A 439 -49.62 28.93 15.25
N ALA A 440 -49.65 28.88 13.92
CA ALA A 440 -49.92 29.96 13.00
C ALA A 440 -48.82 30.97 12.66
N VAL A 441 -47.63 30.47 12.17
CA VAL A 441 -46.92 31.27 11.16
C VAL A 441 -46.58 30.34 10.00
N PRO A 442 -47.31 30.39 8.88
CA PRO A 442 -46.91 29.70 7.66
C PRO A 442 -45.60 30.30 7.17
N GLY A 443 -44.54 29.49 7.15
CA GLY A 443 -43.31 29.85 6.47
C GLY A 443 -42.05 29.95 7.31
N ASP A 444 -42.04 29.67 8.60
CA ASP A 444 -40.90 30.02 9.46
C ASP A 444 -40.20 28.86 10.16
N SER A 445 -40.18 27.68 9.59
CA SER A 445 -39.26 26.64 10.09
C SER A 445 -38.89 25.66 9.02
N SER A 446 -37.90 26.01 8.26
CA SER A 446 -37.07 25.03 7.57
C SER A 446 -36.21 24.31 8.60
N PHE A 447 -36.59 23.09 8.97
CA PHE A 447 -35.67 22.21 9.71
C PHE A 447 -34.66 21.65 8.74
N PHE A 448 -33.50 22.18 8.78
CA PHE A 448 -32.36 21.58 8.09
C PHE A 448 -32.05 20.27 8.79
N VAL A 449 -32.20 19.19 8.07
CA VAL A 449 -31.73 17.86 8.47
C VAL A 449 -30.30 17.64 8.01
N ALA A 450 -29.56 18.67 7.71
CA ALA A 450 -28.15 18.62 7.67
C ALA A 450 -27.64 18.87 9.09
N GLY A 451 -27.74 17.87 9.97
CA GLY A 451 -26.84 17.84 11.13
C GLY A 451 -25.44 17.83 10.59
N SER A 452 -24.69 18.91 10.82
CA SER A 452 -23.22 18.72 10.82
C SER A 452 -22.97 17.51 11.70
N PRO A 453 -22.21 16.50 11.23
CA PRO A 453 -21.77 15.44 12.12
C PRO A 453 -21.20 16.15 13.34
N ALA A 454 -21.43 15.61 14.51
CA ALA A 454 -20.80 16.16 15.70
C ALA A 454 -19.35 16.41 15.32
N SER A 455 -18.83 17.61 15.53
CA SER A 455 -17.49 18.01 15.08
C SER A 455 -16.39 17.04 15.50
N ASN A 456 -16.68 16.22 16.52
CA ASN A 456 -15.88 15.11 17.02
C ASN A 456 -15.83 13.90 16.07
N LEU A 457 -16.94 13.56 15.36
CA LEU A 457 -16.94 12.40 14.45
C LEU A 457 -15.96 12.61 13.29
N LEU A 458 -16.03 13.75 12.60
CA LEU A 458 -15.10 14.07 11.52
C LEU A 458 -13.65 14.11 12.05
N SER A 459 -13.44 14.75 13.21
CA SER A 459 -12.13 14.80 13.86
C SER A 459 -11.63 13.40 14.18
N GLN A 460 -12.48 12.49 14.68
CA GLN A 460 -12.10 11.10 14.95
C GLN A 460 -11.76 10.33 13.66
N LYS A 461 -12.56 10.50 12.60
CA LYS A 461 -12.27 9.85 11.30
C LYS A 461 -10.95 10.34 10.70
N ILE A 462 -10.66 11.63 10.83
CA ILE A 462 -9.36 12.17 10.42
C ILE A 462 -8.22 11.58 11.26
N ASP A 463 -8.37 11.48 12.59
CA ASP A 463 -7.35 10.88 13.45
C ASP A 463 -7.13 9.41 13.12
N ASN A 464 -8.19 8.66 12.83
CA ASN A 464 -8.08 7.27 12.41
C ASN A 464 -7.33 7.15 11.06
N ALA A 465 -7.65 8.03 10.11
CA ALA A 465 -6.94 8.09 8.83
C ALA A 465 -5.46 8.47 9.02
N LEU A 466 -5.15 9.44 9.90
CA LEU A 466 -3.77 9.81 10.24
C LEU A 466 -2.99 8.61 10.78
N ASN A 467 -3.55 7.85 11.72
CA ASN A 467 -2.92 6.66 12.25
C ASN A 467 -2.63 5.62 11.15
N ASN A 468 -3.58 5.39 10.24
CA ASN A 468 -3.42 4.45 9.12
C ASN A 468 -2.38 4.96 8.10
N ILE A 469 -2.33 6.28 7.83
CA ILE A 469 -1.30 6.91 6.99
C ILE A 469 0.08 6.77 7.63
N ASP A 470 0.21 7.01 8.94
CA ASP A 470 1.48 6.83 9.65
C ASP A 470 1.96 5.37 9.57
N ARG A 471 1.06 4.38 9.67
CA ARG A 471 1.39 2.96 9.46
C ARG A 471 1.82 2.64 8.03
N ALA A 472 1.18 3.26 7.04
CA ALA A 472 1.60 3.11 5.64
C ALA A 472 2.98 3.72 5.40
N MET A 473 3.28 4.88 6.02
CA MET A 473 4.62 5.47 5.97
C MET A 473 5.66 4.56 6.62
N ASP A 474 5.35 3.94 7.77
CA ASP A 474 6.21 2.95 8.42
C ASP A 474 6.48 1.75 7.50
N SER A 475 5.47 1.24 6.78
CA SER A 475 5.62 0.14 5.82
C SER A 475 6.59 0.53 4.69
N ILE A 476 6.43 1.71 4.11
CA ILE A 476 7.33 2.23 3.06
C ILE A 476 8.76 2.41 3.60
N LEU A 477 8.93 2.99 4.79
CA LEU A 477 10.26 3.18 5.41
C LEU A 477 10.96 1.84 5.68
N ASN A 478 10.22 0.82 6.11
CA ASN A 478 10.76 -0.53 6.30
C ASN A 478 11.21 -1.14 4.98
N ALA A 479 10.43 -0.98 3.90
CA ALA A 479 10.81 -1.41 2.57
C ALA A 479 12.07 -0.67 2.08
N GLN A 480 12.15 0.65 2.22
CA GLN A 480 13.34 1.45 1.87
C GLN A 480 14.57 1.01 2.65
N THR A 481 14.44 0.72 3.95
CA THR A 481 15.54 0.22 4.77
C THR A 481 16.04 -1.12 4.26
N SER A 482 15.11 -2.02 3.89
CA SER A 482 15.44 -3.31 3.29
C SER A 482 16.17 -3.17 1.95
N ILE A 483 15.68 -2.29 1.07
CA ILE A 483 16.30 -1.97 -0.22
C ILE A 483 17.71 -1.42 -0.02
N GLY A 484 17.90 -0.46 0.88
CA GLY A 484 19.21 0.09 1.22
C GLY A 484 20.20 -0.98 1.69
N GLY A 485 19.75 -1.91 2.53
CA GLY A 485 20.55 -3.05 2.96
C GLY A 485 20.93 -3.99 1.81
N ARG A 486 20.03 -4.22 0.86
CA ARG A 486 20.29 -5.03 -0.34
C ARG A 486 21.28 -4.33 -1.28
N LEU A 487 21.13 -3.03 -1.53
CA LEU A 487 22.06 -2.24 -2.35
C LEU A 487 23.47 -2.25 -1.78
N ASN A 488 23.64 -2.06 -0.48
CA ASN A 488 24.94 -2.18 0.19
C ASN A 488 25.53 -3.60 0.06
N SER A 489 24.69 -4.65 0.14
CA SER A 489 25.11 -6.04 -0.06
C SER A 489 25.57 -6.31 -1.49
N ILE A 490 24.88 -5.73 -2.48
CA ILE A 490 25.22 -5.81 -3.90
C ILE A 490 26.56 -5.10 -4.17
N GLU A 491 26.76 -3.89 -3.64
CA GLU A 491 27.99 -3.13 -3.79
C GLU A 491 29.22 -3.88 -3.21
N SER A 492 29.04 -4.47 -2.02
CA SER A 492 30.06 -5.32 -1.41
C SER A 492 30.38 -6.54 -2.28
N GLN A 493 29.35 -7.20 -2.87
CA GLN A 493 29.55 -8.35 -3.73
C GLN A 493 30.19 -7.96 -5.06
N SER A 494 29.84 -6.83 -5.64
CA SER A 494 30.46 -6.29 -6.86
C SER A 494 31.96 -6.06 -6.65
N THR A 495 32.33 -5.47 -5.52
CA THR A 495 33.75 -5.27 -5.16
C THR A 495 34.49 -6.60 -5.02
N GLU A 496 33.86 -7.61 -4.39
CA GLU A 496 34.44 -8.95 -4.26
C GLU A 496 34.60 -9.64 -5.63
N ASN A 497 33.57 -9.54 -6.49
CA ASN A 497 33.60 -10.08 -7.85
C ASN A 497 34.73 -9.44 -8.68
N ALA A 498 34.87 -8.12 -8.63
CA ALA A 498 35.92 -7.38 -9.32
C ALA A 498 37.34 -7.84 -8.86
N ALA A 499 37.55 -7.91 -7.54
CA ALA A 499 38.85 -8.38 -6.99
C ALA A 499 39.14 -9.83 -7.38
N ARG A 500 38.11 -10.69 -7.44
CA ARG A 500 38.26 -12.08 -7.89
C ARG A 500 38.56 -12.16 -9.38
N SER A 501 37.88 -11.34 -10.21
CA SER A 501 38.13 -11.25 -11.65
C SER A 501 39.59 -10.82 -11.92
N GLU A 502 40.06 -9.74 -11.29
CA GLU A 502 41.42 -9.24 -11.40
C GLU A 502 42.46 -10.33 -11.05
N LYS A 503 42.22 -11.05 -9.95
CA LYS A 503 43.10 -12.16 -9.55
C LYS A 503 43.15 -13.30 -10.59
N LEU A 504 41.96 -13.69 -11.12
CA LEU A 504 41.87 -14.75 -12.12
C LEU A 504 42.49 -14.33 -13.45
N GLU A 505 42.31 -13.07 -13.86
CA GLU A 505 42.97 -12.50 -15.03
C GLU A 505 44.49 -12.46 -14.87
N GLY A 506 45.00 -12.09 -13.69
CA GLY A 506 46.41 -12.14 -13.37
C GLY A 506 46.97 -13.56 -13.48
N VAL A 507 46.29 -14.57 -12.88
CA VAL A 507 46.71 -15.98 -12.99
C VAL A 507 46.61 -16.47 -14.44
N ARG A 508 45.59 -16.06 -15.20
CA ARG A 508 45.48 -16.39 -16.62
C ARG A 508 46.64 -15.80 -17.42
N SER A 509 46.99 -14.54 -17.18
CA SER A 509 48.11 -13.85 -17.81
C SER A 509 49.44 -14.55 -17.51
N GLU A 510 49.73 -14.95 -16.26
CA GLU A 510 50.93 -15.72 -15.90
C GLU A 510 51.05 -17.07 -16.65
N ILE A 511 49.89 -17.69 -16.96
CA ILE A 511 49.86 -18.98 -17.68
C ILE A 511 49.96 -18.79 -19.19
N VAL A 512 49.23 -17.81 -19.74
CA VAL A 512 49.01 -17.63 -21.19
C VAL A 512 50.08 -16.76 -21.82
N ASP A 513 50.46 -15.66 -21.14
CA ASP A 513 51.28 -14.63 -21.76
C ASP A 513 52.76 -15.04 -21.78
N VAL A 514 53.47 -14.62 -22.81
CA VAL A 514 54.91 -14.86 -22.95
C VAL A 514 55.70 -13.67 -22.39
N ASP A 515 56.80 -13.93 -21.70
CA ASP A 515 57.81 -12.90 -21.45
C ASP A 515 58.45 -12.50 -22.78
N LEU A 516 58.05 -11.37 -23.34
CA LEU A 516 58.54 -10.86 -24.63
C LEU A 516 60.03 -10.62 -24.63
N ALA A 517 60.68 -10.25 -23.51
CA ALA A 517 62.09 -10.03 -23.43
C ALA A 517 62.85 -11.37 -23.56
N GLU A 518 62.37 -12.41 -22.87
CA GLU A 518 62.89 -13.76 -23.00
C GLU A 518 62.63 -14.34 -24.39
N ALA A 519 61.41 -14.18 -24.94
CA ALA A 519 61.05 -14.69 -26.26
C ALA A 519 61.89 -14.06 -27.37
N ILE A 520 62.12 -12.75 -27.35
CA ILE A 520 63.00 -12.06 -28.30
C ILE A 520 64.44 -12.51 -28.16
N SER A 521 64.91 -12.71 -26.93
CA SER A 521 66.26 -13.24 -26.66
C SER A 521 66.43 -14.65 -27.22
N ARG A 522 65.44 -15.54 -26.96
CA ARG A 522 65.36 -16.89 -27.53
C ARG A 522 65.35 -16.89 -29.06
N LEU A 523 64.51 -16.01 -29.64
CA LEU A 523 64.36 -15.84 -31.09
C LEU A 523 65.74 -15.47 -31.74
N THR A 524 66.40 -14.49 -31.13
CA THR A 524 67.75 -14.05 -31.59
C THR A 524 68.74 -15.16 -31.52
N TYR A 525 68.79 -15.91 -30.39
CA TYR A 525 69.64 -17.04 -30.20
C TYR A 525 69.36 -18.16 -31.22
N GLN A 526 68.13 -18.57 -31.39
CA GLN A 526 67.68 -19.62 -32.32
C GLN A 526 67.95 -19.23 -33.77
N THR A 527 67.74 -17.96 -34.15
CA THR A 527 68.11 -17.48 -35.49
C THR A 527 69.58 -17.62 -35.75
N THR A 528 70.45 -17.23 -34.79
CA THR A 528 71.87 -17.36 -34.89
C THR A 528 72.32 -18.84 -34.92
N ALA A 529 71.71 -19.68 -34.05
CA ALA A 529 71.98 -21.10 -34.01
C ALA A 529 71.62 -21.83 -35.31
N LEU A 530 70.45 -21.47 -35.90
CA LEU A 530 69.99 -21.99 -37.19
C LEU A 530 70.95 -21.59 -38.32
N GLN A 531 71.42 -20.34 -38.35
CA GLN A 531 72.40 -19.90 -39.33
C GLN A 531 73.72 -20.66 -39.23
N VAL A 532 74.25 -20.87 -37.98
CA VAL A 532 75.50 -21.66 -37.72
C VAL A 532 75.27 -23.10 -38.10
N ALA A 533 74.12 -23.72 -37.79
CA ALA A 533 73.78 -25.09 -38.14
C ALA A 533 73.75 -25.30 -39.67
N GLN A 534 73.13 -24.37 -40.38
CA GLN A 534 73.11 -24.38 -41.86
C GLN A 534 74.47 -24.23 -42.47
N GLN A 535 75.32 -23.29 -41.98
CA GLN A 535 76.70 -23.13 -42.44
C GLN A 535 77.57 -24.37 -42.16
N THR A 536 77.41 -24.97 -40.96
CA THR A 536 78.13 -26.17 -40.57
C THR A 536 77.70 -27.36 -41.43
N PHE A 537 76.41 -27.52 -41.68
CA PHE A 537 75.90 -28.56 -42.55
C PHE A 537 76.46 -28.46 -44.00
N VAL A 538 76.48 -27.27 -44.60
CA VAL A 538 77.10 -27.02 -45.91
C VAL A 538 78.58 -27.36 -45.91
N LYS A 539 79.31 -27.00 -44.81
CA LYS A 539 80.72 -27.37 -44.69
C LYS A 539 80.95 -28.91 -44.60
N ILE A 540 80.13 -29.60 -43.81
CA ILE A 540 80.25 -31.07 -43.71
C ILE A 540 79.92 -31.72 -45.05
N GLN A 541 78.94 -31.22 -45.79
CA GLN A 541 78.55 -31.70 -47.08
C GLN A 541 79.65 -31.49 -48.13
N SER A 542 80.34 -30.33 -48.10
CA SER A 542 81.46 -30.08 -48.99
C SER A 542 82.68 -30.96 -48.71
N LEU A 543 82.99 -31.24 -47.41
CA LEU A 543 84.07 -32.16 -47.03
C LEU A 543 83.83 -33.61 -47.44
N SER A 544 82.53 -34.05 -47.41
CA SER A 544 82.13 -35.40 -47.82
C SER A 544 82.30 -35.62 -49.36
N LEU A 545 82.04 -34.56 -50.14
CA LEU A 545 82.15 -34.61 -51.59
C LEU A 545 83.62 -34.73 -52.04
N PHE A 546 84.57 -34.07 -51.32
CA PHE A 546 86.01 -34.13 -51.60
C PHE A 546 86.67 -35.44 -51.21
N GLN A 547 86.07 -36.29 -50.37
CA GLN A 547 86.57 -37.64 -50.07
C GLN A 547 86.11 -38.71 -51.05
N PHE A 548 85.30 -38.41 -52.04
CA PHE A 548 84.77 -39.32 -53.06
C PHE A 548 85.26 -39.04 -54.50
N ILE A 549 86.16 -38.04 -54.66
CA ILE A 549 86.94 -37.75 -55.87
C ILE A 549 88.36 -38.13 -55.57
#